data_dc4c640a62019c535364f53587282e6c
#
_entry.id   dc4c640a62019c535364f53587282e6c
#
_cell.length_a   1.000
_cell.length_b   1.000
_cell.length_c   1.000
_cell.angle_alpha   90.00
_cell.angle_beta   90.00
_cell.angle_gamma   90.00
#
_symmetry.space_group_name_H-M   'P 1'
#
loop_
_entity.id
_entity.type
_entity.pdbx_description
1 polymer ?
#
loop_
_entity_poly.entity_id
_entity_poly.type
_entity_poly.pdbx_seq_one_letter_code
_entity_poly.pdbx_strand_id
1 'polypeptide(L)'
;YCEKLKIDVTNDYKGSIPMTYRTSDQLHGLRLESPSWATPSILFLEDGKEVFGYQGYIEPKDFYKLLGKFKLGNTEAYDVAFNDGTDARFCKEYQIFKNTPEGVFVDKLSGAPLFDTKDRFVSRSGWLSFTRPVEGSVYELPDNSYGMRRTEIRSVSSDIHLGHVFDDGPNGMPRYCINATVLEFQPRERS
;
A
#
# COMPACT_ATOMS: atom_id res chain seq x y z
N TYR A 1 -25.03 -5.81 2.23
CA TYR A 1 -23.65 -6.07 1.76
C TYR A 1 -22.94 -4.80 1.27
N CYS A 2 -23.64 -3.86 0.56
CA CYS A 2 -23.03 -2.61 0.09
C CYS A 2 -22.54 -1.72 1.24
N GLU A 3 -23.33 -1.53 2.29
CA GLU A 3 -22.91 -0.75 3.46
C GLU A 3 -21.76 -1.41 4.21
N LYS A 4 -21.77 -2.74 4.32
CA LYS A 4 -20.65 -3.48 4.93
C LYS A 4 -19.36 -3.27 4.14
N LEU A 5 -19.40 -3.33 2.81
CA LEU A 5 -18.24 -3.06 1.96
C LEU A 5 -17.70 -1.66 2.16
N LYS A 6 -18.57 -0.65 2.26
CA LYS A 6 -18.15 0.72 2.54
C LYS A 6 -17.45 0.83 3.88
N ILE A 7 -18.04 0.30 4.94
CA ILE A 7 -17.52 0.39 6.30
C ILE A 7 -16.18 -0.35 6.42
N ASP A 8 -16.11 -1.57 5.91
CA ASP A 8 -14.95 -2.44 6.11
C ASP A 8 -13.78 -2.10 5.17
N VAL A 9 -14.06 -1.54 3.98
CA VAL A 9 -13.07 -1.43 2.91
C VAL A 9 -12.90 0.00 2.40
N THR A 10 -13.98 0.62 1.89
CA THR A 10 -13.83 1.80 1.03
C THR A 10 -13.91 3.14 1.75
N ASN A 11 -14.49 3.23 2.95
CA ASN A 11 -14.57 4.50 3.70
C ASN A 11 -13.19 5.05 4.10
N ASP A 12 -12.25 4.17 4.43
CA ASP A 12 -10.89 4.55 4.86
C ASP A 12 -9.89 4.64 3.70
N TYR A 13 -10.36 4.38 2.48
CA TYR A 13 -9.51 4.45 1.30
C TYR A 13 -9.09 5.90 1.01
N LYS A 14 -7.77 6.12 0.91
CA LYS A 14 -7.14 7.42 0.62
C LYS A 14 -6.12 7.32 -0.52
N GLY A 15 -6.20 6.25 -1.31
CA GLY A 15 -5.27 6.00 -2.41
C GLY A 15 -5.46 6.95 -3.58
N SER A 16 -4.50 6.94 -4.50
CA SER A 16 -4.47 7.82 -5.67
C SER A 16 -5.39 7.38 -6.81
N ILE A 17 -5.84 6.13 -6.85
CA ILE A 17 -6.83 5.68 -7.84
C ILE A 17 -8.19 6.23 -7.43
N PRO A 18 -8.84 7.05 -8.28
CA PRO A 18 -10.17 7.60 -7.96
C PRO A 18 -11.20 6.49 -7.78
N MET A 19 -12.04 6.64 -6.76
CA MET A 19 -13.12 5.71 -6.46
C MET A 19 -14.45 6.45 -6.44
N THR A 20 -15.43 5.94 -7.17
CA THR A 20 -16.78 6.49 -7.25
C THR A 20 -17.83 5.41 -6.98
N TYR A 21 -18.89 5.78 -6.27
CA TYR A 21 -20.06 4.92 -6.08
C TYR A 21 -21.10 5.27 -7.14
N ARG A 22 -21.65 4.26 -7.79
CA ARG A 22 -22.71 4.42 -8.77
C ARG A 22 -23.80 3.38 -8.56
N THR A 23 -25.03 3.76 -8.87
CA THR A 23 -26.17 2.85 -9.01
C THR A 23 -26.25 2.34 -10.45
N SER A 24 -27.03 1.30 -10.69
CA SER A 24 -27.13 0.67 -12.01
C SER A 24 -27.59 1.63 -13.11
N ASP A 25 -28.42 2.61 -12.76
CA ASP A 25 -28.89 3.66 -13.68
C ASP A 25 -27.84 4.72 -14.02
N GLN A 26 -26.72 4.76 -13.29
CA GLN A 26 -25.63 5.71 -13.48
C GLN A 26 -24.43 5.13 -14.28
N LEU A 27 -24.63 4.02 -14.96
CA LEU A 27 -23.56 3.33 -15.69
C LEU A 27 -23.45 3.74 -17.17
N HIS A 28 -24.26 4.70 -17.60
CA HIS A 28 -24.24 5.21 -18.97
C HIS A 28 -22.87 5.79 -19.36
N GLY A 29 -22.43 5.47 -20.57
CA GLY A 29 -21.13 5.92 -21.09
C GLY A 29 -19.95 5.05 -20.70
N LEU A 30 -20.16 4.04 -19.83
CA LEU A 30 -19.13 3.06 -19.50
C LEU A 30 -19.21 1.85 -20.44
N ARG A 31 -18.07 1.33 -20.81
CA ARG A 31 -17.95 0.09 -21.60
C ARG A 31 -17.70 -1.07 -20.67
N LEU A 32 -18.78 -1.69 -20.20
CA LEU A 32 -18.74 -2.81 -19.26
C LEU A 32 -18.86 -4.15 -20.01
N GLU A 33 -18.03 -5.08 -19.63
CA GLU A 33 -18.00 -6.44 -20.20
C GLU A 33 -18.68 -7.46 -19.29
N SER A 34 -18.63 -7.20 -17.97
CA SER A 34 -19.27 -8.08 -16.99
C SER A 34 -20.68 -7.63 -16.68
N PRO A 35 -21.68 -8.52 -16.81
CA PRO A 35 -23.03 -8.22 -16.32
C PRO A 35 -22.98 -8.10 -14.79
N SER A 36 -23.54 -7.03 -14.25
CA SER A 36 -23.62 -6.80 -12.80
C SER A 36 -24.81 -7.56 -12.21
N TRP A 37 -24.64 -8.85 -11.93
CA TRP A 37 -25.68 -9.70 -11.35
C TRP A 37 -25.79 -9.58 -9.83
N ALA A 38 -24.74 -9.12 -9.17
CA ALA A 38 -24.67 -9.07 -7.73
C ALA A 38 -24.31 -7.66 -7.25
N THR A 39 -24.83 -7.29 -6.07
CA THR A 39 -24.46 -6.07 -5.35
C THR A 39 -23.83 -6.45 -4.02
N PRO A 40 -22.71 -5.83 -3.65
CA PRO A 40 -21.96 -4.83 -4.41
C PRO A 40 -21.16 -5.44 -5.57
N SER A 41 -20.85 -4.62 -6.58
CA SER A 41 -19.88 -4.94 -7.64
C SER A 41 -18.78 -3.89 -7.61
N ILE A 42 -17.54 -4.33 -7.78
CA ILE A 42 -16.36 -3.49 -7.88
C ILE A 42 -15.84 -3.60 -9.30
N LEU A 43 -15.74 -2.48 -10.00
CA LEU A 43 -15.26 -2.42 -11.38
C LEU A 43 -14.00 -1.58 -11.45
N PHE A 44 -12.96 -2.11 -12.07
CA PHE A 44 -11.74 -1.39 -12.37
C PHE A 44 -11.78 -0.94 -13.82
N LEU A 45 -11.76 0.39 -14.00
CA LEU A 45 -11.96 1.02 -15.30
C LEU A 45 -10.71 1.78 -15.75
N GLU A 46 -10.40 1.67 -17.02
CA GLU A 46 -9.38 2.45 -17.67
C GLU A 46 -10.02 3.18 -18.89
N ASP A 47 -9.98 4.50 -18.88
CA ASP A 47 -10.66 5.34 -19.89
C ASP A 47 -12.14 4.95 -20.12
N GLY A 48 -12.86 4.67 -19.02
CA GLY A 48 -14.27 4.29 -19.04
C GLY A 48 -14.55 2.87 -19.54
N LYS A 49 -13.50 2.07 -19.80
CA LYS A 49 -13.61 0.68 -20.19
C LYS A 49 -13.27 -0.23 -19.01
N GLU A 50 -14.10 -1.25 -18.76
CA GLU A 50 -13.80 -2.28 -17.76
C GLU A 50 -12.56 -3.08 -18.15
N VAL A 51 -11.61 -3.14 -17.22
CA VAL A 51 -10.41 -4.00 -17.31
C VAL A 51 -10.68 -5.33 -16.62
N PHE A 52 -11.21 -5.28 -15.41
CA PHE A 52 -11.73 -6.43 -14.67
C PHE A 52 -12.64 -5.95 -13.54
N GLY A 53 -13.35 -6.88 -12.92
CA GLY A 53 -14.25 -6.59 -11.82
C GLY A 53 -14.39 -7.75 -10.84
N TYR A 54 -15.06 -7.46 -9.74
CA TYR A 54 -15.38 -8.44 -8.70
C TYR A 54 -16.83 -8.23 -8.27
N GLN A 55 -17.57 -9.33 -8.09
CA GLN A 55 -18.98 -9.29 -7.67
C GLN A 55 -19.13 -9.87 -6.27
N GLY A 56 -19.91 -9.18 -5.46
CA GLY A 56 -20.16 -9.54 -4.08
C GLY A 56 -19.29 -8.81 -3.08
N TYR A 57 -19.42 -9.20 -1.81
CA TYR A 57 -18.58 -8.67 -0.74
C TYR A 57 -17.16 -9.24 -0.85
N ILE A 58 -16.19 -8.42 -0.57
CA ILE A 58 -14.76 -8.78 -0.55
C ILE A 58 -14.14 -8.29 0.77
N GLU A 59 -13.23 -9.08 1.32
CA GLU A 59 -12.45 -8.68 2.49
C GLU A 59 -11.42 -7.59 2.14
N PRO A 60 -11.03 -6.72 3.10
CA PRO A 60 -10.10 -5.62 2.83
C PRO A 60 -8.81 -6.06 2.16
N LYS A 61 -8.13 -7.09 2.66
CA LYS A 61 -6.88 -7.58 2.08
C LYS A 61 -7.02 -8.05 0.63
N ASP A 62 -8.14 -8.70 0.31
CA ASP A 62 -8.40 -9.20 -1.04
C ASP A 62 -8.76 -8.06 -1.99
N PHE A 63 -9.48 -7.04 -1.50
CA PHE A 63 -9.71 -5.80 -2.23
C PHE A 63 -8.40 -5.12 -2.62
N TYR A 64 -7.49 -4.96 -1.67
CA TYR A 64 -6.20 -4.32 -1.94
C TYR A 64 -5.31 -5.16 -2.85
N LYS A 65 -5.45 -6.47 -2.86
CA LYS A 65 -4.76 -7.34 -3.82
C LYS A 65 -5.26 -7.10 -5.25
N LEU A 66 -6.57 -6.95 -5.44
CA LEU A 66 -7.15 -6.58 -6.74
C LEU A 66 -6.74 -5.18 -7.17
N LEU A 67 -6.80 -4.22 -6.26
CA LEU A 67 -6.34 -2.85 -6.51
C LEU A 67 -4.85 -2.83 -6.87
N GLY A 68 -4.03 -3.62 -6.20
CA GLY A 68 -2.61 -3.77 -6.50
C GLY A 68 -2.38 -4.34 -7.89
N LYS A 69 -3.14 -5.35 -8.29
CA LYS A 69 -3.09 -5.90 -9.64
C LYS A 69 -3.44 -4.83 -10.69
N PHE A 70 -4.44 -4.00 -10.42
CA PHE A 70 -4.85 -2.91 -11.30
C PHE A 70 -3.79 -1.80 -11.37
N LYS A 71 -3.32 -1.32 -10.21
CA LYS A 71 -2.41 -0.17 -10.11
C LYS A 71 -0.97 -0.52 -10.45
N LEU A 72 -0.48 -1.65 -9.97
CA LEU A 72 0.94 -2.03 -10.05
C LEU A 72 1.24 -2.98 -11.21
N GLY A 73 0.26 -3.76 -11.66
CA GLY A 73 0.46 -4.75 -12.72
C GLY A 73 1.51 -5.81 -12.34
N ASN A 74 2.26 -6.28 -13.33
CA ASN A 74 3.34 -7.25 -13.14
C ASN A 74 4.68 -6.54 -12.92
N THR A 75 4.77 -5.73 -11.87
CA THR A 75 5.96 -4.94 -11.54
C THR A 75 6.65 -5.46 -10.29
N GLU A 76 7.87 -4.98 -10.05
CA GLU A 76 8.62 -5.23 -8.81
C GLU A 76 7.82 -4.79 -7.57
N ALA A 77 7.11 -3.66 -7.66
CA ALA A 77 6.27 -3.18 -6.57
C ALA A 77 5.15 -4.17 -6.19
N TYR A 78 4.54 -4.85 -7.16
CA TYR A 78 3.56 -5.89 -6.89
C TYR A 78 4.20 -7.09 -6.18
N ASP A 79 5.37 -7.54 -6.62
CA ASP A 79 6.08 -8.65 -6.01
C ASP A 79 6.49 -8.33 -4.57
N VAL A 80 6.96 -7.10 -4.30
CA VAL A 80 7.26 -6.65 -2.93
C VAL A 80 6.00 -6.66 -2.07
N ALA A 81 4.91 -6.08 -2.57
CA ALA A 81 3.67 -5.94 -1.80
C ALA A 81 3.00 -7.28 -1.47
N PHE A 82 2.96 -8.22 -2.41
CA PHE A 82 2.11 -9.41 -2.34
C PHE A 82 2.85 -10.76 -2.40
N ASN A 83 4.11 -10.77 -2.80
CA ASN A 83 4.93 -11.98 -2.93
C ASN A 83 6.17 -11.95 -2.02
N ASP A 84 6.15 -11.12 -0.97
CA ASP A 84 7.24 -10.95 0.00
C ASP A 84 8.59 -10.62 -0.66
N GLY A 85 8.55 -9.90 -1.77
CA GLY A 85 9.74 -9.44 -2.47
C GLY A 85 10.49 -8.36 -1.69
N THR A 86 11.69 -8.06 -2.15
CA THR A 86 12.54 -7.01 -1.59
C THR A 86 13.07 -6.15 -2.71
N ASP A 87 12.98 -4.82 -2.56
CA ASP A 87 13.60 -3.87 -3.50
C ASP A 87 15.10 -4.15 -3.64
N ALA A 88 15.63 -3.91 -4.82
CA ALA A 88 17.08 -3.83 -5.01
C ALA A 88 17.65 -2.71 -4.12
N ARG A 89 18.81 -2.96 -3.53
CA ARG A 89 19.52 -1.93 -2.75
C ARG A 89 19.77 -0.71 -3.62
N PHE A 90 19.52 0.49 -3.07
CA PHE A 90 19.68 1.76 -3.78
C PHE A 90 18.85 1.86 -5.06
N CYS A 91 17.66 1.25 -5.08
CA CYS A 91 16.75 1.31 -6.23
C CYS A 91 16.37 2.76 -6.58
N LYS A 92 15.75 2.96 -7.74
CA LYS A 92 15.36 4.28 -8.22
C LYS A 92 14.47 5.03 -7.23
N GLU A 93 13.47 4.36 -6.68
CA GLU A 93 12.52 4.93 -5.71
C GLU A 93 13.24 5.33 -4.42
N TYR A 94 14.17 4.51 -3.94
CA TYR A 94 15.03 4.87 -2.80
C TYR A 94 15.80 6.16 -3.08
N GLN A 95 16.41 6.30 -4.26
CA GLN A 95 17.17 7.50 -4.63
C GLN A 95 16.30 8.75 -4.65
N ILE A 96 15.03 8.63 -5.06
CA ILE A 96 14.07 9.73 -5.06
C ILE A 96 13.65 10.08 -3.63
N PHE A 97 13.37 9.07 -2.79
CA PHE A 97 12.74 9.26 -1.48
C PHE A 97 13.70 9.58 -0.34
N LYS A 98 14.98 9.21 -0.47
CA LYS A 98 15.96 9.42 0.62
C LYS A 98 16.17 10.87 1.02
N ASN A 99 15.96 11.81 0.10
CA ASN A 99 16.20 13.25 0.26
C ASN A 99 14.95 14.10 0.06
N THR A 100 13.76 13.53 0.22
CA THR A 100 12.54 14.32 0.15
C THR A 100 12.50 15.38 1.25
N PRO A 101 11.77 16.50 1.05
CA PRO A 101 11.49 17.44 2.11
C PRO A 101 10.67 16.78 3.24
N GLU A 102 10.30 17.54 4.25
CA GLU A 102 9.44 17.06 5.31
C GLU A 102 8.09 16.60 4.77
N GLY A 103 7.61 15.47 5.26
CA GLY A 103 6.35 14.90 4.85
C GLY A 103 6.14 13.51 5.41
N VAL A 104 5.22 12.78 4.80
CA VAL A 104 4.82 11.44 5.23
C VAL A 104 4.89 10.49 4.05
N PHE A 105 5.46 9.32 4.28
CA PHE A 105 5.36 8.20 3.35
C PHE A 105 4.08 7.43 3.64
N VAL A 106 3.28 7.25 2.60
CA VAL A 106 1.98 6.59 2.69
C VAL A 106 1.99 5.26 1.95
N ASP A 107 1.07 4.38 2.34
CA ASP A 107 0.78 3.13 1.64
C ASP A 107 0.40 3.43 0.19
N LYS A 108 1.11 2.83 -0.75
CA LYS A 108 0.91 3.08 -2.18
C LYS A 108 -0.48 2.70 -2.67
N LEU A 109 -1.17 1.79 -2.01
CA LEU A 109 -2.51 1.35 -2.37
C LEU A 109 -3.60 2.08 -1.59
N SER A 110 -3.53 2.07 -0.27
CA SER A 110 -4.57 2.65 0.59
C SER A 110 -4.44 4.15 0.80
N GLY A 111 -3.23 4.71 0.63
CA GLY A 111 -2.92 6.09 0.96
C GLY A 111 -2.77 6.36 2.45
N ALA A 112 -2.85 5.34 3.30
CA ALA A 112 -2.71 5.50 4.74
C ALA A 112 -1.30 5.94 5.13
N PRO A 113 -1.13 6.89 6.07
CA PRO A 113 0.18 7.30 6.56
C PRO A 113 0.90 6.15 7.24
N LEU A 114 2.17 5.94 6.91
CA LEU A 114 2.99 4.84 7.43
C LEU A 114 4.24 5.31 8.18
N PHE A 115 5.03 6.20 7.59
CA PHE A 115 6.29 6.69 8.14
C PHE A 115 6.47 8.17 7.89
N ASP A 116 6.79 8.90 8.95
CA ASP A 116 7.06 10.35 8.88
C ASP A 116 8.57 10.60 8.68
N THR A 117 8.91 11.60 7.90
CA THR A 117 10.32 12.00 7.67
C THR A 117 11.05 12.44 8.94
N LYS A 118 10.33 12.86 9.99
CA LYS A 118 10.93 13.19 11.28
C LYS A 118 11.63 12.01 11.94
N ASP A 119 11.19 10.78 11.61
CA ASP A 119 11.74 9.54 12.14
C ASP A 119 12.68 8.84 11.14
N ARG A 120 12.94 9.46 9.99
CA ARG A 120 13.85 8.93 8.97
C ARG A 120 15.31 9.17 9.36
N PHE A 121 16.15 8.17 9.10
CA PHE A 121 17.60 8.30 9.26
C PHE A 121 18.35 7.57 8.13
N VAL A 122 19.64 7.90 7.97
CA VAL A 122 20.50 7.27 6.97
C VAL A 122 21.19 6.08 7.61
N SER A 123 20.80 4.87 7.20
CA SER A 123 21.38 3.60 7.70
C SER A 123 22.51 3.07 6.82
N ARG A 124 22.70 3.62 5.62
CA ARG A 124 23.63 3.13 4.58
C ARG A 124 23.33 1.71 4.10
N SER A 125 22.14 1.19 4.44
CA SER A 125 21.72 -0.17 4.01
C SER A 125 21.31 -0.22 2.53
N GLY A 126 20.90 0.90 1.96
CA GLY A 126 20.33 0.99 0.61
C GLY A 126 18.81 0.89 0.58
N TRP A 127 18.17 0.86 1.73
CA TRP A 127 16.72 0.95 1.91
C TRP A 127 16.37 2.10 2.82
N LEU A 128 15.14 2.62 2.67
CA LEU A 128 14.61 3.64 3.58
C LEU A 128 14.61 3.11 5.01
N SER A 129 15.03 3.95 5.95
CA SER A 129 15.16 3.56 7.35
C SER A 129 14.50 4.58 8.26
N PHE A 130 13.73 4.07 9.22
CA PHE A 130 12.96 4.86 10.18
C PHE A 130 13.12 4.27 11.58
N THR A 131 13.06 5.12 12.60
CA THR A 131 13.12 4.68 14.00
C THR A 131 11.77 4.23 14.56
N ARG A 132 10.68 4.66 13.94
CA ARG A 132 9.30 4.27 14.29
C ARG A 132 8.34 4.48 13.13
N PRO A 133 7.22 3.73 13.08
CA PRO A 133 6.12 4.02 12.18
C PRO A 133 5.18 5.09 12.76
N VAL A 134 4.26 5.58 11.93
CA VAL A 134 3.07 6.28 12.43
C VAL A 134 2.27 5.30 13.31
N GLU A 135 1.82 5.75 14.47
CA GLU A 135 1.15 4.91 15.44
C GLU A 135 -0.07 4.18 14.83
N GLY A 136 -0.14 2.86 15.06
CA GLY A 136 -1.23 2.03 14.58
C GLY A 136 -1.24 1.74 13.08
N SER A 137 -0.21 2.17 12.33
CA SER A 137 -0.18 2.04 10.87
C SER A 137 0.35 0.71 10.36
N VAL A 138 1.15 0.02 11.15
CA VAL A 138 1.81 -1.23 10.79
C VAL A 138 1.63 -2.29 11.88
N TYR A 139 1.83 -3.55 11.50
CA TYR A 139 1.90 -4.66 12.45
C TYR A 139 3.05 -5.60 12.10
N GLU A 140 3.43 -6.42 13.04
CA GLU A 140 4.60 -7.29 12.97
C GLU A 140 4.19 -8.74 12.82
N LEU A 141 4.93 -9.48 12.00
CA LEU A 141 4.83 -10.93 11.85
C LEU A 141 6.23 -11.57 11.92
N PRO A 142 6.36 -12.78 12.51
CA PRO A 142 7.60 -13.51 12.42
C PRO A 142 7.87 -13.93 10.97
N ASP A 143 9.11 -13.75 10.53
CA ASP A 143 9.59 -14.19 9.22
C ASP A 143 10.81 -15.08 9.39
N ASN A 144 10.62 -16.37 9.17
CA ASN A 144 11.65 -17.40 9.28
C ASN A 144 12.15 -17.89 7.90
N SER A 145 11.87 -17.15 6.83
CA SER A 145 12.32 -17.50 5.49
C SER A 145 13.84 -17.44 5.35
N TYR A 146 14.38 -18.20 4.42
CA TYR A 146 15.81 -18.30 4.13
C TYR A 146 16.69 -18.68 5.33
N GLY A 147 16.14 -19.41 6.31
CA GLY A 147 16.84 -19.80 7.53
C GLY A 147 17.18 -18.66 8.49
N MET A 148 16.63 -17.47 8.25
CA MET A 148 16.79 -16.30 9.10
C MET A 148 15.64 -16.18 10.10
N ARG A 149 15.88 -15.47 11.19
CA ARG A 149 14.83 -15.04 12.14
C ARG A 149 14.71 -13.55 12.08
N ARG A 150 13.66 -13.08 11.42
CA ARG A 150 13.38 -11.65 11.24
C ARG A 150 11.96 -11.33 11.64
N THR A 151 11.68 -10.05 11.82
CA THR A 151 10.32 -9.54 12.06
C THR A 151 9.88 -8.75 10.83
N GLU A 152 8.88 -9.27 10.14
CA GLU A 152 8.24 -8.63 8.99
C GLU A 152 7.33 -7.49 9.43
N ILE A 153 7.31 -6.41 8.65
CA ILE A 153 6.41 -5.28 8.83
C ILE A 153 5.40 -5.24 7.69
N ARG A 154 4.12 -5.19 8.05
CA ARG A 154 3.01 -5.10 7.11
C ARG A 154 2.12 -3.90 7.42
N SER A 155 1.47 -3.36 6.39
CA SER A 155 0.49 -2.28 6.52
C SER A 155 -0.80 -2.80 7.17
N VAL A 156 -1.30 -2.10 8.19
CA VAL A 156 -2.60 -2.43 8.79
C VAL A 156 -3.74 -2.20 7.80
N SER A 157 -3.68 -1.15 6.98
CA SER A 157 -4.78 -0.78 6.09
C SER A 157 -4.96 -1.70 4.89
N SER A 158 -3.87 -2.11 4.24
CA SER A 158 -3.90 -2.88 2.99
C SER A 158 -3.35 -4.30 3.10
N ASP A 159 -2.71 -4.61 4.22
CA ASP A 159 -2.02 -5.89 4.47
C ASP A 159 -0.84 -6.17 3.53
N ILE A 160 -0.29 -5.15 2.87
CA ILE A 160 0.89 -5.34 2.03
C ILE A 160 2.17 -5.47 2.85
N HIS A 161 3.11 -6.25 2.32
CA HIS A 161 4.45 -6.35 2.86
C HIS A 161 5.20 -5.02 2.66
N LEU A 162 5.80 -4.49 3.72
CA LEU A 162 6.56 -3.24 3.68
C LEU A 162 8.06 -3.44 3.83
N GLY A 163 8.47 -4.35 4.68
CA GLY A 163 9.87 -4.60 5.01
C GLY A 163 10.03 -5.36 6.31
N HIS A 164 11.07 -5.03 7.05
CA HIS A 164 11.43 -5.69 8.31
C HIS A 164 11.85 -4.67 9.36
N VAL A 165 11.77 -5.04 10.63
CA VAL A 165 12.32 -4.26 11.74
C VAL A 165 13.46 -5.02 12.41
N PHE A 166 14.51 -4.28 12.76
CA PHE A 166 15.70 -4.75 13.48
C PHE A 166 15.91 -3.90 14.73
N ASP A 167 16.64 -4.43 15.70
CA ASP A 167 16.93 -3.75 16.98
C ASP A 167 18.29 -3.01 16.99
N ASP A 168 18.83 -2.72 15.81
CA ASP A 168 20.14 -2.11 15.58
C ASP A 168 20.06 -0.66 15.05
N GLY A 169 19.02 0.08 15.38
CA GLY A 169 18.86 1.47 15.01
C GLY A 169 19.69 2.43 15.87
N PRO A 170 19.64 3.74 15.56
CA PRO A 170 20.40 4.75 16.29
C PRO A 170 19.87 4.94 17.71
N ASN A 171 20.77 5.24 18.65
CA ASN A 171 20.43 5.58 20.04
C ASN A 171 19.58 4.51 20.77
N GLY A 172 19.78 3.23 20.44
CA GLY A 172 18.99 2.15 21.03
C GLY A 172 17.58 2.02 20.48
N MET A 173 17.23 2.77 19.45
CA MET A 173 15.96 2.68 18.75
C MET A 173 15.96 1.54 17.75
N PRO A 174 14.78 1.01 17.37
CA PRO A 174 14.70 0.06 16.28
C PRO A 174 15.05 0.68 14.93
N ARG A 175 15.35 -0.17 13.96
CA ARG A 175 15.54 0.19 12.55
C ARG A 175 14.46 -0.49 11.71
N TYR A 176 13.51 0.29 11.27
CA TYR A 176 12.50 -0.13 10.28
C TYR A 176 13.10 0.03 8.89
N CYS A 177 13.39 -1.08 8.24
CA CYS A 177 13.98 -1.15 6.90
C CYS A 177 12.85 -1.40 5.90
N ILE A 178 12.50 -0.38 5.10
CA ILE A 178 11.25 -0.34 4.35
C ILE A 178 11.53 -0.21 2.85
N ASN A 179 10.81 -1.00 2.05
CA ASN A 179 10.88 -0.96 0.60
C ASN A 179 10.21 0.31 0.06
N ALA A 180 10.90 1.02 -0.80
CA ALA A 180 10.43 2.28 -1.37
C ALA A 180 9.33 2.09 -2.44
N THR A 181 9.35 0.98 -3.18
CA THR A 181 8.41 0.74 -4.29
C THR A 181 6.95 0.58 -3.86
N VAL A 182 6.70 0.31 -2.58
CA VAL A 182 5.36 0.16 -2.00
C VAL A 182 4.86 1.42 -1.27
N LEU A 183 5.62 2.50 -1.36
CA LEU A 183 5.32 3.79 -0.74
C LEU A 183 5.04 4.86 -1.79
N GLU A 184 4.28 5.87 -1.39
CA GLU A 184 4.19 7.18 -2.04
C GLU A 184 4.54 8.25 -1.02
N PHE A 185 5.03 9.40 -1.48
CA PHE A 185 5.42 10.50 -0.62
C PHE A 185 4.41 11.64 -0.71
N GLN A 186 3.97 12.13 0.44
CA GLN A 186 3.13 13.31 0.56
C GLN A 186 3.90 14.40 1.32
N PRO A 187 4.26 15.51 0.66
CA PRO A 187 4.95 16.61 1.33
C PRO A 187 4.03 17.24 2.38
N ARG A 188 4.64 17.69 3.48
CA ARG A 188 3.93 18.49 4.50
C ARG A 188 3.70 19.88 3.96
N GLU A 189 2.46 20.36 4.02
CA GLU A 189 2.15 21.74 3.68
C GLU A 189 2.89 22.68 4.65
N ARG A 190 3.55 23.67 4.08
CA ARG A 190 4.13 24.74 4.89
C ARG A 190 2.98 25.63 5.33
N SER A 191 2.74 25.67 6.62
CA SER A 191 1.85 26.64 7.25
C SER A 191 2.41 28.07 7.13
#